data_471f38cd6ff3fbbeb54c8c04dc25296b
#
_entry.id   471f38cd6ff3fbbeb54c8c04dc25296b
#
_cell.length_a   1.000
_cell.length_b   1.000
_cell.length_c   1.000
_cell.angle_alpha   90.00
_cell.angle_beta   90.00
_cell.angle_gamma   90.00
#
_symmetry.space_group_name_H-M   'P 1'
#
loop_
_entity.id
_entity.type
_entity.pdbx_description
1 polymer ?
#
loop_
_entity_poly.entity_id
_entity_poly.type
_entity_poly.pdbx_seq_one_letter_code
_entity_poly.pdbx_strand_id
1 'polypeptide(L)'
;PEAIEVLTLARQMSELTSGKFDVTFGALSDVWKFDHDQDDSIPSQAQIAARLPLIDYRRLVVDAQAGTAFLQTKGMRAHLGGIGKGYAVDRAVKMMRDAGLKDFSVQAGGDLYVAGKRGDRPWRLGIADPRAANGSIFARIELSDSTFSTSGDYERAFVKDGVRYHHILDPRTGAPAGLGQPAWPWAVAVLARGGALADGLSTAAMVAGPRAAAALRRRASNRFTGDSTQRLLAYASVRWLCA
;
A
#
# COMPACT_ATOMS: atom_id res chain seq x y z
N PRO A 1 14.15 -16.16 -5.45
CA PRO A 1 14.69 -14.82 -5.76
C PRO A 1 13.67 -13.73 -5.48
N GLU A 2 12.46 -13.77 -6.08
CA GLU A 2 11.44 -12.72 -5.97
C GLU A 2 10.96 -12.48 -4.52
N ALA A 3 10.79 -13.53 -3.73
CA ALA A 3 10.38 -13.39 -2.33
C ALA A 3 11.41 -12.60 -1.51
N ILE A 4 12.71 -12.81 -1.75
CA ILE A 4 13.78 -12.06 -1.08
C ILE A 4 13.81 -10.61 -1.54
N GLU A 5 13.61 -10.35 -2.83
CA GLU A 5 13.55 -9.01 -3.38
C GLU A 5 12.38 -8.21 -2.77
N VAL A 6 11.17 -8.77 -2.78
CA VAL A 6 10.00 -8.07 -2.22
C VAL A 6 10.09 -7.88 -0.70
N LEU A 7 10.66 -8.82 0.04
CA LEU A 7 10.90 -8.68 1.47
C LEU A 7 11.97 -7.61 1.77
N THR A 8 13.00 -7.49 0.93
CA THR A 8 13.99 -6.43 1.03
C THR A 8 13.33 -5.06 0.82
N LEU A 9 12.52 -4.91 -0.22
CA LEU A 9 11.76 -3.69 -0.49
C LEU A 9 10.78 -3.36 0.65
N ALA A 10 10.10 -4.39 1.18
CA ALA A 10 9.18 -4.24 2.32
C ALA A 10 9.89 -3.72 3.57
N ARG A 11 11.08 -4.24 3.88
CA ARG A 11 11.90 -3.76 4.99
C ARG A 11 12.34 -2.31 4.78
N GLN A 12 12.80 -1.96 3.58
CA GLN A 12 13.15 -0.58 3.24
C GLN A 12 11.96 0.37 3.38
N MET A 13 10.77 -0.07 2.98
CA MET A 13 9.53 0.69 3.14
C MET A 13 9.18 0.88 4.63
N SER A 14 9.34 -0.16 5.45
CA SER A 14 9.12 -0.08 6.89
C SER A 14 10.05 0.93 7.56
N GLU A 15 11.34 0.93 7.21
CA GLU A 15 12.32 1.90 7.67
C GLU A 15 11.97 3.33 7.25
N LEU A 16 11.65 3.53 5.95
CA LEU A 16 11.27 4.82 5.39
C LEU A 16 10.05 5.43 6.11
N THR A 17 9.08 4.58 6.44
CA THR A 17 7.80 5.00 7.03
C THR A 17 7.80 4.96 8.56
N SER A 18 8.94 4.61 9.18
CA SER A 18 9.08 4.44 10.64
C SER A 18 8.03 3.46 11.19
N GLY A 19 7.86 2.32 10.53
CA GLY A 19 6.96 1.24 10.93
C GLY A 19 5.47 1.49 10.68
N LYS A 20 5.08 2.54 9.94
CA LYS A 20 3.67 2.71 9.53
C LYS A 20 3.27 1.71 8.44
N PHE A 21 4.22 1.32 7.62
CA PHE A 21 4.18 0.12 6.82
C PHE A 21 5.03 -0.94 7.53
N ASP A 22 4.46 -2.10 7.81
CA ASP A 22 5.18 -3.22 8.43
C ASP A 22 4.56 -4.53 7.98
N VAL A 23 5.28 -5.32 7.18
CA VAL A 23 4.76 -6.60 6.67
C VAL A 23 4.54 -7.65 7.76
N THR A 24 5.16 -7.48 8.93
CA THR A 24 4.97 -8.40 10.06
C THR A 24 3.61 -8.22 10.75
N PHE A 25 2.80 -7.22 10.33
CA PHE A 25 1.38 -7.13 10.70
C PHE A 25 0.58 -8.39 10.35
N GLY A 26 1.13 -9.26 9.52
CA GLY A 26 0.60 -10.58 9.23
C GLY A 26 0.30 -11.43 10.48
N ALA A 27 0.92 -11.11 11.62
CA ALA A 27 0.56 -11.70 12.92
C ALA A 27 -0.90 -11.43 13.34
N LEU A 28 -1.59 -10.45 12.73
CA LEU A 28 -3.00 -10.14 12.97
C LEU A 28 -3.97 -10.92 12.08
N SER A 29 -3.47 -11.63 11.05
CA SER A 29 -4.32 -12.28 10.04
C SER A 29 -5.18 -13.45 10.59
N ASP A 30 -4.89 -13.93 11.78
CA ASP A 30 -5.68 -14.97 12.44
C ASP A 30 -6.76 -14.42 13.39
N VAL A 31 -6.76 -13.11 13.64
CA VAL A 31 -7.76 -12.44 14.48
C VAL A 31 -8.65 -11.47 13.70
N TRP A 32 -8.11 -10.83 12.66
CA TRP A 32 -8.90 -10.03 11.72
C TRP A 32 -9.16 -10.81 10.43
N LYS A 33 -10.41 -10.86 10.02
CA LYS A 33 -10.89 -11.60 8.83
C LYS A 33 -11.51 -10.63 7.84
N PHE A 34 -10.83 -10.37 6.74
CA PHE A 34 -11.26 -9.42 5.70
C PHE A 34 -11.32 -10.04 4.30
N ASP A 35 -11.01 -11.32 4.17
CA ASP A 35 -10.98 -12.04 2.91
C ASP A 35 -12.15 -13.02 2.79
N HIS A 36 -11.94 -14.17 2.18
CA HIS A 36 -12.94 -15.23 1.99
C HIS A 36 -13.46 -15.83 3.30
N ASP A 37 -12.79 -15.61 4.40
CA ASP A 37 -13.14 -16.05 5.76
C ASP A 37 -13.84 -14.95 6.58
N GLN A 38 -14.26 -13.84 5.93
CA GLN A 38 -14.93 -12.73 6.60
C GLN A 38 -16.22 -13.22 7.30
N ASP A 39 -16.33 -12.90 8.60
CA ASP A 39 -17.46 -13.27 9.45
C ASP A 39 -17.97 -12.08 10.29
N ASP A 40 -17.57 -10.86 9.95
CA ASP A 40 -17.86 -9.59 10.65
C ASP A 40 -17.52 -9.62 12.15
N SER A 41 -16.58 -10.48 12.54
CA SER A 41 -16.08 -10.54 13.91
C SER A 41 -15.08 -9.41 14.18
N ILE A 42 -15.20 -8.82 15.36
CA ILE A 42 -14.25 -7.83 15.87
C ILE A 42 -13.41 -8.53 16.95
N PRO A 43 -12.09 -8.64 16.78
CA PRO A 43 -11.25 -9.25 17.79
C PRO A 43 -11.28 -8.45 19.10
N SER A 44 -11.24 -9.17 20.22
CA SER A 44 -11.15 -8.56 21.54
C SER A 44 -9.81 -7.81 21.71
N GLN A 45 -9.79 -6.85 22.61
CA GLN A 45 -8.56 -6.15 22.99
C GLN A 45 -7.43 -7.11 23.42
N ALA A 46 -7.79 -8.19 24.14
CA ALA A 46 -6.83 -9.21 24.58
C ALA A 46 -6.23 -9.99 23.39
N GLN A 47 -7.04 -10.33 22.38
CA GLN A 47 -6.55 -10.98 21.16
C GLN A 47 -5.59 -10.09 20.39
N ILE A 48 -5.92 -8.81 20.24
CA ILE A 48 -5.03 -7.83 19.59
C ILE A 48 -3.73 -7.68 20.39
N ALA A 49 -3.83 -7.44 21.71
CA ALA A 49 -2.68 -7.24 22.58
C ALA A 49 -1.71 -8.43 22.56
N ALA A 50 -2.21 -9.66 22.43
CA ALA A 50 -1.38 -10.86 22.30
C ALA A 50 -0.59 -10.91 20.97
N ARG A 51 -1.01 -10.19 19.94
CA ARG A 51 -0.35 -10.16 18.60
C ARG A 51 0.62 -8.99 18.43
N LEU A 52 0.38 -7.85 19.09
CA LEU A 52 1.22 -6.65 18.93
C LEU A 52 2.73 -6.92 19.16
N PRO A 53 3.19 -7.71 20.14
CA PRO A 53 4.62 -8.01 20.31
C PRO A 53 5.25 -8.78 19.16
N LEU A 54 4.44 -9.36 18.25
CA LEU A 54 4.88 -10.11 17.06
C LEU A 54 5.02 -9.20 15.83
N ILE A 55 4.69 -7.92 15.94
CA ILE A 55 4.73 -6.95 14.85
C ILE A 55 5.95 -6.06 15.04
N ASP A 56 7.02 -6.37 14.34
CA ASP A 56 8.26 -5.59 14.35
C ASP A 56 9.12 -5.95 13.13
N TYR A 57 9.11 -5.11 12.10
CA TYR A 57 9.90 -5.31 10.88
C TYR A 57 11.40 -5.46 11.13
N ARG A 58 11.93 -4.94 12.25
CA ARG A 58 13.36 -5.03 12.61
C ARG A 58 13.77 -6.47 12.91
N ARG A 59 12.79 -7.33 13.24
CA ARG A 59 12.97 -8.78 13.48
C ARG A 59 12.76 -9.61 12.20
N LEU A 60 12.46 -8.99 11.07
CA LEU A 60 12.52 -9.62 9.77
C LEU A 60 13.95 -9.46 9.25
N VAL A 61 14.74 -10.51 9.33
CA VAL A 61 16.11 -10.57 8.79
C VAL A 61 16.03 -11.04 7.34
N VAL A 62 16.58 -10.28 6.43
CA VAL A 62 16.67 -10.64 5.01
C VAL A 62 18.13 -10.57 4.63
N ASP A 63 18.68 -11.70 4.16
CA ASP A 63 20.00 -11.81 3.56
C ASP A 63 19.83 -12.02 2.05
N ALA A 64 20.00 -10.93 1.29
CA ALA A 64 19.86 -10.97 -0.16
C ALA A 64 20.99 -11.77 -0.84
N GLN A 65 22.17 -11.83 -0.24
CA GLN A 65 23.31 -12.57 -0.78
C GLN A 65 23.13 -14.07 -0.56
N ALA A 66 22.72 -14.48 0.62
CA ALA A 66 22.43 -15.89 0.93
C ALA A 66 21.07 -16.34 0.36
N GLY A 67 20.20 -15.41 -0.09
CA GLY A 67 18.87 -15.72 -0.58
C GLY A 67 17.93 -16.22 0.51
N THR A 68 18.11 -15.76 1.75
CA THR A 68 17.34 -16.24 2.92
C THR A 68 16.59 -15.12 3.60
N ALA A 69 15.45 -15.48 4.23
CA ALA A 69 14.70 -14.60 5.11
C ALA A 69 14.29 -15.36 6.36
N PHE A 70 14.30 -14.66 7.51
CA PHE A 70 14.01 -15.25 8.80
C PHE A 70 13.23 -14.29 9.70
N LEU A 71 12.18 -14.80 10.34
CA LEU A 71 11.41 -14.10 11.38
C LEU A 71 11.93 -14.54 12.75
N GLN A 72 12.54 -13.64 13.50
CA GLN A 72 13.29 -13.94 14.71
C GLN A 72 12.45 -14.42 15.90
N THR A 73 11.13 -14.23 15.86
CA THR A 73 10.24 -14.60 16.97
C THR A 73 9.17 -15.58 16.48
N LYS A 74 9.02 -16.68 17.21
CA LYS A 74 7.96 -17.68 16.96
C LYS A 74 6.59 -17.00 17.00
N GLY A 75 5.77 -17.26 15.99
CA GLY A 75 4.44 -16.67 15.84
C GLY A 75 4.37 -15.42 14.97
N MET A 76 5.50 -14.81 14.64
CA MET A 76 5.54 -13.75 13.61
C MET A 76 5.09 -14.30 12.25
N ARG A 77 4.45 -13.44 11.47
CA ARG A 77 4.03 -13.74 10.08
C ARG A 77 4.26 -12.52 9.22
N ALA A 78 4.82 -12.71 8.04
CA ALA A 78 4.91 -11.67 7.02
C ALA A 78 3.71 -11.76 6.05
N HIS A 79 3.07 -10.64 5.78
CA HIS A 79 1.98 -10.51 4.82
C HIS A 79 2.30 -9.41 3.81
N LEU A 80 2.35 -9.77 2.52
CA LEU A 80 2.82 -8.89 1.46
C LEU A 80 1.71 -8.07 0.78
N GLY A 81 0.48 -8.06 1.32
CA GLY A 81 -0.69 -7.46 0.69
C GLY A 81 -0.57 -5.97 0.36
N GLY A 82 0.26 -5.22 1.09
CA GLY A 82 0.46 -3.78 0.88
C GLY A 82 1.68 -3.42 0.01
N ILE A 83 2.34 -4.39 -0.65
CA ILE A 83 3.49 -4.15 -1.54
C ILE A 83 3.56 -5.16 -2.70
N GLY A 84 2.94 -6.33 -2.52
CA GLY A 84 3.10 -7.45 -3.45
C GLY A 84 2.43 -7.22 -4.78
N LYS A 85 1.30 -6.51 -4.82
CA LYS A 85 0.61 -6.18 -6.07
C LYS A 85 1.44 -5.20 -6.89
N GLY A 86 1.93 -4.14 -6.25
CA GLY A 86 2.81 -3.17 -6.89
C GLY A 86 4.10 -3.82 -7.41
N TYR A 87 4.70 -4.73 -6.63
CA TYR A 87 5.86 -5.51 -7.07
C TYR A 87 5.54 -6.38 -8.31
N ALA A 88 4.39 -7.05 -8.32
CA ALA A 88 3.96 -7.85 -9.47
C ALA A 88 3.77 -6.98 -10.73
N VAL A 89 3.22 -5.77 -10.57
CA VAL A 89 3.11 -4.78 -11.66
C VAL A 89 4.51 -4.43 -12.17
N ASP A 90 5.48 -4.12 -11.29
CA ASP A 90 6.86 -3.81 -11.70
C ASP A 90 7.51 -4.96 -12.50
N ARG A 91 7.30 -6.21 -12.06
CA ARG A 91 7.80 -7.39 -12.78
C ARG A 91 7.17 -7.53 -14.17
N ALA A 92 5.85 -7.35 -14.27
CA ALA A 92 5.15 -7.41 -15.54
C ALA A 92 5.60 -6.28 -16.48
N VAL A 93 5.76 -5.06 -15.98
CA VAL A 93 6.28 -3.92 -16.74
C VAL A 93 7.67 -4.21 -17.29
N LYS A 94 8.57 -4.77 -16.47
CA LYS A 94 9.90 -5.16 -16.94
C LYS A 94 9.81 -6.19 -18.08
N MET A 95 9.02 -7.23 -17.92
CA MET A 95 8.85 -8.27 -18.96
C MET A 95 8.31 -7.69 -20.27
N MET A 96 7.32 -6.80 -20.20
CA MET A 96 6.74 -6.16 -21.41
C MET A 96 7.75 -5.23 -22.09
N ARG A 97 8.53 -4.48 -21.32
CA ARG A 97 9.60 -3.63 -21.89
C ARG A 97 10.74 -4.46 -22.50
N ASP A 98 11.15 -5.54 -21.86
CA ASP A 98 12.15 -6.46 -22.37
C ASP A 98 11.68 -7.13 -23.71
N ALA A 99 10.36 -7.34 -23.85
CA ALA A 99 9.73 -7.78 -25.09
C ALA A 99 9.56 -6.67 -26.16
N GLY A 100 10.06 -5.45 -25.91
CA GLY A 100 10.04 -4.33 -26.86
C GLY A 100 8.75 -3.52 -26.90
N LEU A 101 7.78 -3.79 -26.01
CA LEU A 101 6.56 -3.01 -25.92
C LEU A 101 6.83 -1.61 -25.34
N LYS A 102 6.25 -0.59 -25.95
CA LYS A 102 6.46 0.82 -25.60
C LYS A 102 5.21 1.42 -24.95
N ASP A 103 4.04 1.15 -25.51
CA ASP A 103 2.76 1.72 -25.13
C ASP A 103 1.83 0.63 -24.60
N PHE A 104 1.66 0.56 -23.28
CA PHE A 104 0.84 -0.45 -22.63
C PHE A 104 0.39 -0.02 -21.22
N SER A 105 -0.56 -0.73 -20.66
CA SER A 105 -0.94 -0.61 -19.26
C SER A 105 -0.96 -1.99 -18.60
N VAL A 106 -0.58 -2.04 -17.31
CA VAL A 106 -0.64 -3.23 -16.46
C VAL A 106 -1.35 -2.86 -15.18
N GLN A 107 -2.35 -3.65 -14.79
CA GLN A 107 -3.12 -3.43 -13.57
C GLN A 107 -3.22 -4.70 -12.72
N ALA A 108 -3.03 -4.55 -11.41
CA ALA A 108 -3.28 -5.57 -10.41
C ALA A 108 -4.03 -4.94 -9.23
N GLY A 109 -5.35 -5.16 -9.17
CA GLY A 109 -6.20 -4.50 -8.17
C GLY A 109 -6.13 -2.97 -8.28
N GLY A 110 -5.78 -2.30 -7.17
CA GLY A 110 -5.63 -0.85 -7.10
C GLY A 110 -4.32 -0.29 -7.65
N ASP A 111 -3.43 -1.13 -8.18
CA ASP A 111 -2.10 -0.76 -8.69
C ASP A 111 -2.09 -0.81 -10.22
N LEU A 112 -1.85 0.33 -10.86
CA LEU A 112 -1.86 0.48 -12.30
C LEU A 112 -0.59 1.16 -12.77
N TYR A 113 0.16 0.54 -13.69
CA TYR A 113 1.23 1.18 -14.44
C TYR A 113 0.78 1.52 -15.84
N VAL A 114 1.18 2.68 -16.35
CA VAL A 114 1.03 3.06 -17.75
C VAL A 114 2.38 3.39 -18.36
N ALA A 115 2.67 2.80 -19.51
CA ALA A 115 3.88 3.04 -20.30
C ALA A 115 3.55 3.89 -21.53
N GLY A 116 4.45 4.80 -21.89
CA GLY A 116 4.35 5.59 -23.10
C GLY A 116 3.05 6.38 -23.21
N LYS A 117 2.34 6.22 -24.32
CA LYS A 117 1.13 6.96 -24.66
C LYS A 117 -0.02 6.06 -25.08
N ARG A 118 -1.24 6.58 -25.01
CA ARG A 118 -2.41 5.98 -25.63
C ARG A 118 -2.68 6.64 -26.99
N GLY A 119 -2.09 6.10 -28.04
CA GLY A 119 -2.03 6.74 -29.35
C GLY A 119 -1.09 7.96 -29.31
N ASP A 120 -1.60 9.15 -29.58
CA ASP A 120 -0.85 10.41 -29.64
C ASP A 120 -0.81 11.21 -28.32
N ARG A 121 -1.51 10.75 -27.28
CA ARG A 121 -1.71 11.49 -26.02
C ARG A 121 -1.32 10.68 -24.77
N PRO A 122 -1.05 11.32 -23.62
CA PRO A 122 -0.88 10.65 -22.35
C PRO A 122 -2.09 9.80 -21.97
N TRP A 123 -1.88 8.80 -21.13
CA TRP A 123 -2.95 8.01 -20.55
C TRP A 123 -3.80 8.86 -19.62
N ARG A 124 -5.13 8.76 -19.74
CA ARG A 124 -6.08 9.41 -18.85
C ARG A 124 -6.66 8.40 -17.88
N LEU A 125 -6.41 8.61 -16.62
CA LEU A 125 -6.88 7.75 -15.53
C LEU A 125 -7.91 8.47 -14.67
N GLY A 126 -8.90 7.70 -14.20
CA GLY A 126 -9.89 8.16 -13.23
C GLY A 126 -9.54 7.68 -11.83
N ILE A 127 -9.62 8.55 -10.85
CA ILE A 127 -9.60 8.21 -9.44
C ILE A 127 -11.04 7.99 -9.00
N ALA A 128 -11.38 6.77 -8.59
CA ALA A 128 -12.75 6.44 -8.15
C ALA A 128 -13.10 7.20 -6.88
N ASP A 129 -14.36 7.61 -6.78
CA ASP A 129 -14.92 8.15 -5.55
C ASP A 129 -15.21 6.99 -4.59
N PRO A 130 -14.56 6.91 -3.41
CA PRO A 130 -14.71 5.80 -2.48
C PRO A 130 -16.10 5.68 -1.85
N ARG A 131 -16.98 6.66 -2.05
CA ARG A 131 -18.32 6.69 -1.46
C ARG A 131 -19.45 6.74 -2.50
N ALA A 132 -19.10 6.89 -3.75
CA ALA A 132 -20.13 6.92 -4.80
C ALA A 132 -20.57 5.51 -5.20
N ALA A 133 -21.90 5.31 -5.23
CA ALA A 133 -22.51 4.02 -5.51
C ALA A 133 -22.27 3.47 -6.94
N ASN A 134 -21.90 4.30 -7.89
CA ASN A 134 -21.89 3.98 -9.33
C ASN A 134 -20.51 4.11 -10.00
N GLY A 135 -19.40 3.98 -9.22
CA GLY A 135 -18.05 4.08 -9.79
C GLY A 135 -17.75 5.46 -10.41
N SER A 136 -18.37 6.52 -9.89
CA SER A 136 -18.10 7.87 -10.34
C SER A 136 -16.63 8.24 -10.10
N ILE A 137 -16.12 9.11 -10.94
CA ILE A 137 -14.73 9.55 -10.90
C ILE A 137 -14.64 10.83 -10.09
N PHE A 138 -13.88 10.78 -8.99
CA PHE A 138 -13.57 11.92 -8.14
C PHE A 138 -12.61 12.90 -8.81
N ALA A 139 -11.56 12.39 -9.49
CA ALA A 139 -10.58 13.19 -10.18
C ALA A 139 -10.04 12.45 -11.41
N ARG A 140 -9.51 13.22 -12.37
CA ARG A 140 -8.81 12.69 -13.55
C ARG A 140 -7.37 13.16 -13.55
N ILE A 141 -6.47 12.27 -13.96
CA ILE A 141 -5.04 12.56 -14.10
C ILE A 141 -4.54 12.08 -15.46
N GLU A 142 -3.54 12.78 -15.99
CA GLU A 142 -2.83 12.33 -17.19
C GLU A 142 -1.43 11.86 -16.79
N LEU A 143 -1.06 10.66 -17.27
CA LEU A 143 0.19 10.00 -16.90
C LEU A 143 0.86 9.38 -18.12
N SER A 144 2.19 9.29 -18.03
CA SER A 144 3.05 8.45 -18.87
C SER A 144 4.16 7.90 -17.99
N ASP A 145 4.59 6.66 -18.24
CA ASP A 145 5.72 6.00 -17.58
C ASP A 145 5.69 6.10 -16.05
N SER A 146 4.54 5.82 -15.47
CA SER A 146 4.30 5.97 -14.03
C SER A 146 3.32 4.95 -13.50
N THR A 147 3.47 4.61 -12.22
CA THR A 147 2.50 3.82 -11.45
C THR A 147 1.57 4.74 -10.68
N PHE A 148 0.32 4.34 -10.65
CA PHE A 148 -0.73 4.86 -9.81
C PHE A 148 -1.21 3.75 -8.87
N SER A 149 -1.15 3.96 -7.56
CA SER A 149 -1.61 3.02 -6.55
C SER A 149 -2.63 3.67 -5.63
N THR A 150 -3.70 2.95 -5.31
CA THR A 150 -4.73 3.40 -4.39
C THR A 150 -4.91 2.40 -3.25
N SER A 151 -4.82 2.89 -2.01
CA SER A 151 -5.24 2.19 -0.80
C SER A 151 -6.51 2.85 -0.26
N GLY A 152 -7.53 2.05 0.05
CA GLY A 152 -8.81 2.57 0.53
C GLY A 152 -9.50 1.67 1.55
N ASP A 153 -10.37 2.27 2.35
CA ASP A 153 -11.13 1.60 3.41
C ASP A 153 -12.38 0.84 2.90
N TYR A 154 -12.58 0.80 1.58
CA TYR A 154 -13.77 0.26 0.93
C TYR A 154 -13.55 -1.07 0.21
N GLU A 155 -12.30 -1.45 -0.07
CA GLU A 155 -11.98 -2.65 -0.87
C GLU A 155 -12.32 -3.95 -0.12
N ARG A 156 -11.82 -4.08 1.10
CA ARG A 156 -12.07 -5.22 2.00
C ARG A 156 -12.45 -4.66 3.37
N ALA A 157 -13.75 -4.63 3.62
CA ALA A 157 -14.32 -4.01 4.81
C ALA A 157 -15.71 -4.56 5.13
N PHE A 158 -16.09 -4.45 6.38
CA PHE A 158 -17.47 -4.66 6.83
C PHE A 158 -17.92 -3.48 7.71
N VAL A 159 -19.24 -3.34 7.86
CA VAL A 159 -19.83 -2.32 8.74
C VAL A 159 -20.58 -3.03 9.86
N LYS A 160 -20.26 -2.69 11.10
CA LYS A 160 -20.93 -3.21 12.29
C LYS A 160 -21.25 -2.06 13.24
N ASP A 161 -22.50 -1.96 13.67
CA ASP A 161 -23.00 -0.90 14.55
C ASP A 161 -22.66 0.52 14.02
N GLY A 162 -22.77 0.71 12.69
CA GLY A 162 -22.46 1.98 12.03
C GLY A 162 -20.96 2.30 11.88
N VAL A 163 -20.07 1.44 12.39
CA VAL A 163 -18.62 1.60 12.30
C VAL A 163 -18.06 0.73 11.18
N ARG A 164 -17.21 1.32 10.34
CA ARG A 164 -16.51 0.59 9.26
C ARG A 164 -15.19 0.04 9.77
N TYR A 165 -15.01 -1.26 9.57
CA TYR A 165 -13.76 -1.98 9.81
C TYR A 165 -13.18 -2.39 8.48
N HIS A 166 -11.89 -2.13 8.25
CA HIS A 166 -11.23 -2.38 6.97
C HIS A 166 -9.84 -3.02 7.15
N HIS A 167 -9.35 -3.66 6.12
CA HIS A 167 -8.14 -4.50 6.14
C HIS A 167 -6.81 -3.73 6.31
N ILE A 168 -6.79 -2.41 6.19
CA ILE A 168 -5.56 -1.63 6.38
C ILE A 168 -5.40 -1.37 7.89
N LEU A 169 -4.60 -2.21 8.52
CA LEU A 169 -4.37 -2.18 9.97
C LEU A 169 -3.18 -1.28 10.32
N ASP A 170 -3.29 -0.53 11.42
CA ASP A 170 -2.15 0.17 12.02
C ASP A 170 -1.28 -0.83 12.81
N PRO A 171 -0.03 -1.09 12.40
CA PRO A 171 0.84 -2.07 13.06
C PRO A 171 1.10 -1.78 14.55
N ARG A 172 0.89 -0.53 14.99
CA ARG A 172 1.14 -0.09 16.37
C ARG A 172 -0.05 -0.37 17.29
N THR A 173 -1.26 -0.38 16.76
CA THR A 173 -2.49 -0.55 17.55
C THR A 173 -3.17 -1.88 17.27
N GLY A 174 -2.87 -2.52 16.12
CA GLY A 174 -3.52 -3.73 15.65
C GLY A 174 -4.98 -3.53 15.20
N ALA A 175 -5.45 -2.29 15.15
CA ALA A 175 -6.80 -1.92 14.71
C ALA A 175 -6.79 -1.33 13.30
N PRO A 176 -7.94 -1.29 12.60
CA PRO A 176 -8.06 -0.53 11.35
C PRO A 176 -7.57 0.91 11.49
N ALA A 177 -6.80 1.38 10.52
CA ALA A 177 -6.23 2.73 10.55
C ALA A 177 -7.33 3.79 10.61
N GLY A 178 -7.22 4.72 11.55
CA GLY A 178 -8.19 5.80 11.72
C GLY A 178 -9.54 5.38 12.30
N LEU A 179 -9.66 4.17 12.84
CA LEU A 179 -10.89 3.71 13.48
C LEU A 179 -11.39 4.72 14.52
N GLY A 180 -12.65 5.16 14.38
CA GLY A 180 -13.27 6.15 15.26
C GLY A 180 -12.79 7.60 15.06
N GLN A 181 -11.96 7.89 14.05
CA GLN A 181 -11.49 9.23 13.76
C GLN A 181 -12.23 9.85 12.57
N PRO A 182 -13.06 10.87 12.76
CA PRO A 182 -13.95 11.40 11.71
C PRO A 182 -13.20 12.05 10.53
N ALA A 183 -11.99 12.52 10.75
CA ALA A 183 -11.18 13.21 9.72
C ALA A 183 -10.11 12.28 9.09
N TRP A 184 -10.30 10.95 9.13
CA TRP A 184 -9.37 10.01 8.50
C TRP A 184 -9.66 9.84 7.00
N PRO A 185 -8.65 9.70 6.14
CA PRO A 185 -8.86 9.52 4.71
C PRO A 185 -9.56 8.19 4.42
N TRP A 186 -10.55 8.21 3.53
CA TRP A 186 -11.20 7.00 3.01
C TRP A 186 -10.34 6.28 1.97
N ALA A 187 -9.55 7.06 1.25
CA ALA A 187 -8.59 6.53 0.29
C ALA A 187 -7.38 7.44 0.15
N VAL A 188 -6.25 6.85 -0.21
CA VAL A 188 -5.01 7.54 -0.54
C VAL A 188 -4.51 7.02 -1.88
N ALA A 189 -4.32 7.93 -2.83
CA ALA A 189 -3.72 7.64 -4.12
C ALA A 189 -2.28 8.15 -4.15
N VAL A 190 -1.36 7.30 -4.63
CA VAL A 190 0.06 7.62 -4.77
C VAL A 190 0.50 7.42 -6.20
N LEU A 191 1.25 8.39 -6.71
CA LEU A 191 1.94 8.35 -7.99
C LEU A 191 3.42 8.14 -7.75
N ALA A 192 4.01 7.13 -8.37
CA ALA A 192 5.45 6.87 -8.31
C ALA A 192 5.91 6.19 -9.60
N ARG A 193 7.22 6.07 -9.81
CA ARG A 193 7.76 5.34 -10.97
C ARG A 193 7.69 3.83 -10.81
N GLY A 194 7.79 3.32 -9.58
CA GLY A 194 7.71 1.89 -9.28
C GLY A 194 6.43 1.52 -8.55
N GLY A 195 5.88 0.36 -8.90
CA GLY A 195 4.64 -0.18 -8.32
C GLY A 195 4.78 -0.54 -6.86
N ALA A 196 5.84 -1.26 -6.49
CA ALA A 196 6.11 -1.62 -5.10
C ALA A 196 6.23 -0.39 -4.20
N LEU A 197 6.86 0.69 -4.70
CA LEU A 197 6.98 1.95 -3.97
C LEU A 197 5.62 2.64 -3.82
N ALA A 198 4.82 2.68 -4.88
CA ALA A 198 3.49 3.31 -4.86
C ALA A 198 2.54 2.57 -3.92
N ASP A 199 2.48 1.24 -3.97
CA ASP A 199 1.63 0.37 -3.14
C ASP A 199 2.01 0.51 -1.65
N GLY A 200 3.31 0.37 -1.31
CA GLY A 200 3.79 0.53 0.05
C GLY A 200 3.54 1.93 0.63
N LEU A 201 3.74 2.99 -0.17
CA LEU A 201 3.50 4.36 0.28
C LEU A 201 2.01 4.68 0.44
N SER A 202 1.12 4.17 -0.42
CA SER A 202 -0.32 4.38 -0.29
C SER A 202 -0.84 3.74 0.99
N THR A 203 -0.41 2.51 1.29
CA THR A 203 -0.70 1.80 2.54
C THR A 203 -0.16 2.56 3.75
N ALA A 204 1.12 2.97 3.73
CA ALA A 204 1.73 3.73 4.83
C ALA A 204 1.02 5.07 5.08
N ALA A 205 0.57 5.75 4.02
CA ALA A 205 -0.12 7.03 4.14
C ALA A 205 -1.53 6.88 4.73
N MET A 206 -2.23 5.78 4.40
CA MET A 206 -3.50 5.42 5.07
C MET A 206 -3.29 5.24 6.57
N VAL A 207 -2.24 4.51 6.98
CA VAL A 207 -1.90 4.30 8.40
C VAL A 207 -1.44 5.58 9.08
N ALA A 208 -0.67 6.41 8.38
CA ALA A 208 -0.12 7.65 8.94
C ALA A 208 -1.18 8.72 9.18
N GLY A 209 -2.24 8.69 8.41
CA GLY A 209 -3.23 9.75 8.35
C GLY A 209 -2.70 11.04 7.73
N PRO A 210 -3.56 12.05 7.63
CA PRO A 210 -3.33 13.21 6.78
C PRO A 210 -2.13 14.07 7.16
N ARG A 211 -1.95 14.30 8.45
CA ARG A 211 -0.86 15.16 8.94
C ARG A 211 0.52 14.58 8.65
N ALA A 212 0.66 13.25 8.71
CA ALA A 212 1.93 12.58 8.52
C ALA A 212 2.21 12.21 7.04
N ALA A 213 1.19 12.12 6.18
CA ALA A 213 1.33 11.77 4.78
C ALA A 213 2.24 12.76 4.02
N ALA A 214 2.16 14.06 4.31
CA ALA A 214 3.05 15.07 3.73
C ALA A 214 4.53 14.87 4.12
N ALA A 215 4.79 14.42 5.36
CA ALA A 215 6.13 14.10 5.81
C ALA A 215 6.67 12.83 5.17
N LEU A 216 5.83 11.80 4.99
CA LEU A 216 6.18 10.58 4.27
C LEU A 216 6.55 10.88 2.81
N ARG A 217 5.79 11.72 2.13
CA ARG A 217 6.10 12.18 0.78
C ARG A 217 7.48 12.80 0.69
N ARG A 218 7.83 13.74 1.58
CA ARG A 218 9.15 14.39 1.59
C ARG A 218 10.28 13.38 1.83
N ARG A 219 10.11 12.45 2.78
CA ARG A 219 11.12 11.41 3.06
C ARG A 219 11.33 10.48 1.87
N ALA A 220 10.26 10.06 1.23
CA ALA A 220 10.33 9.21 0.04
C ALA A 220 11.04 9.95 -1.12
N SER A 221 10.69 11.22 -1.37
CA SER A 221 11.37 12.03 -2.37
C SER A 221 12.87 12.10 -2.10
N ASN A 222 13.30 12.40 -0.87
CA ASN A 222 14.71 12.55 -0.53
C ASN A 222 15.51 11.25 -0.64
N ARG A 223 14.90 10.10 -0.33
CA ARG A 223 15.60 8.79 -0.36
C ARG A 223 15.76 8.24 -1.78
N PHE A 224 14.82 8.54 -2.68
CA PHE A 224 14.80 7.99 -4.04
C PHE A 224 15.19 8.98 -5.12
N THR A 225 15.60 10.22 -4.77
CA THR A 225 16.06 11.27 -5.71
C THR A 225 17.54 11.23 -6.00
N GLY A 226 18.29 10.22 -5.55
CA GLY A 226 19.69 10.03 -5.93
C GLY A 226 19.92 9.76 -7.43
N ASP A 227 18.85 9.44 -8.16
CA ASP A 227 18.79 9.41 -9.61
C ASP A 227 17.84 10.53 -10.07
N SER A 228 18.35 11.49 -10.86
CA SER A 228 17.64 12.65 -11.38
C SER A 228 16.38 12.32 -12.20
N THR A 229 16.08 11.06 -12.40
CA THR A 229 14.93 10.52 -13.12
C THR A 229 13.77 10.10 -12.21
N GLN A 230 13.92 10.06 -10.87
CA GLN A 230 12.86 9.66 -9.95
C GLN A 230 12.21 10.85 -9.25
N ARG A 231 11.53 11.71 -10.00
CA ARG A 231 10.59 12.65 -9.37
C ARG A 231 9.41 11.87 -8.83
N LEU A 232 9.35 11.74 -7.52
CA LEU A 232 8.16 11.29 -6.81
C LEU A 232 7.08 12.35 -7.01
N LEU A 233 6.25 12.18 -8.02
CA LEU A 233 4.97 12.88 -8.10
C LEU A 233 4.02 12.17 -7.14
N ALA A 234 4.25 12.32 -5.84
CA ALA A 234 3.26 12.01 -4.85
C ALA A 234 2.24 13.14 -4.85
N TYR A 235 1.25 13.07 -5.69
CA TYR A 235 0.00 13.77 -5.47
C TYR A 235 -0.78 12.99 -4.41
N ALA A 236 -0.46 13.21 -3.16
CA ALA A 236 -1.45 13.06 -2.11
C ALA A 236 -2.42 14.25 -2.28
N SER A 237 -3.30 14.22 -3.26
CA SER A 237 -4.52 14.97 -3.16
C SER A 237 -5.40 14.24 -2.16
N VAL A 238 -5.06 14.39 -0.89
CA VAL A 238 -5.96 14.14 0.22
C VAL A 238 -6.98 15.25 0.12
N ARG A 239 -7.99 15.10 -0.72
CA ARG A 239 -9.22 15.83 -0.57
C ARG A 239 -9.99 15.07 0.50
N TRP A 240 -10.09 15.70 1.63
CA TRP A 240 -10.96 15.38 2.72
C TRP A 240 -12.39 15.41 2.22
N LEU A 241 -13.00 14.27 1.97
CA LEU A 241 -14.45 14.15 2.02
C LEU A 241 -14.78 13.85 3.49
N CYS A 242 -14.74 14.89 4.31
CA CYS A 242 -15.44 14.91 5.58
C CYS A 242 -16.90 15.20 5.28
N ALA A 243 -17.80 14.40 5.83
CA ALA A 243 -19.21 14.73 5.93
C ALA A 243 -19.40 15.97 6.79
#